data_ce33165e2fa90b6d59a83466e4a0214d
#
_entry.id   ce33165e2fa90b6d59a83466e4a0214d
#
_cell.length_a   1.000
_cell.length_b   1.000
_cell.length_c   1.000
_cell.angle_alpha   90.00
_cell.angle_beta   90.00
_cell.angle_gamma   90.00
#
_symmetry.space_group_name_H-M   'P 1'
#
loop_
_entity.id
_entity.type
_entity.pdbx_description
1 polymer ?
#
loop_
_entity_poly.entity_id
_entity_poly.type
_entity_poly.pdbx_seq_one_letter_code
_entity_poly.pdbx_strand_id
1 'polypeptide(L)'
;MNKIEITVLSARVLDALSGRGLKAKTVHEFERYGTRRIVKHCLGKGQILYSKETVQNFVWQERAKQESGTLPHYQWGITRRAAVYLDQMAEYGKIQDEPIRPWEAEHNPLFQAISCNPSNSMKVIDIICRTRDAVMQLELSDKTKTNYIYCGFGAILNFFISRGEESYSPETLALFVKTVQENFVNGAIQKASFQTMRKAAHWIEEYLSTGQVSQQKLRKYNFACAPPEFENLLSQYQLYMDNENYLKEGSRQFYLSSVRTFFRTIATLGIYRYAEITLPDVTRCLAKISETFPLGIFNLTGSMRSFARFMAEKHPELPDISPALVFSAAKRRRVYVGYTHEDAQKIFSAINRSSTMGMRGYAMIMLAYTTGLRGCDIVNLKFDSIDWDACELRLVQEKTNIPVSLPLDTKTGNAIADYILHARPKCKSEYIFLRVLRPYTKIGSMWTVIAKYAHIALGKDRKMNGPHAFRRGMGRQLLEANIPAPLICDILGHSSSVSLRQYTASSLEKLKVCAGTISAIPIAQEALL
;
A
#
# COMPACT_ATOMS: atom_id res chain seq x y z
N MET A 1 -5.50 -45.58 12.63
CA MET A 1 -5.13 -44.99 11.33
C MET A 1 -5.45 -45.96 10.23
N ASN A 2 -6.38 -45.64 9.33
CA ASN A 2 -6.70 -46.47 8.17
C ASN A 2 -5.45 -46.60 7.29
N LYS A 3 -5.02 -47.84 7.02
CA LYS A 3 -3.91 -48.13 6.10
C LYS A 3 -4.39 -47.88 4.66
N ILE A 4 -4.13 -46.67 4.14
CA ILE A 4 -4.54 -46.25 2.78
C ILE A 4 -3.34 -46.40 1.84
N GLU A 5 -3.54 -46.94 0.67
CA GLU A 5 -2.50 -47.02 -0.36
C GLU A 5 -2.12 -45.62 -0.83
N ILE A 6 -0.81 -45.38 -1.00
CA ILE A 6 -0.28 -44.06 -1.42
C ILE A 6 -0.80 -43.63 -2.79
N THR A 7 -1.04 -44.60 -3.68
CA THR A 7 -1.61 -44.34 -5.03
C THR A 7 -3.06 -43.86 -4.95
N VAL A 8 -3.88 -44.52 -4.13
CA VAL A 8 -5.28 -44.17 -3.89
C VAL A 8 -5.36 -42.78 -3.22
N LEU A 9 -4.50 -42.54 -2.25
CA LEU A 9 -4.45 -41.27 -1.54
C LEU A 9 -4.06 -40.13 -2.50
N SER A 10 -3.09 -40.36 -3.38
CA SER A 10 -2.67 -39.40 -4.42
C SER A 10 -3.81 -39.07 -5.37
N ALA A 11 -4.58 -40.05 -5.84
CA ALA A 11 -5.73 -39.84 -6.69
C ALA A 11 -6.80 -38.96 -6.01
N ARG A 12 -7.14 -39.26 -4.74
CA ARG A 12 -8.10 -38.46 -3.96
C ARG A 12 -7.66 -37.00 -3.78
N VAL A 13 -6.36 -36.74 -3.61
CA VAL A 13 -5.82 -35.37 -3.54
C VAL A 13 -6.01 -34.64 -4.85
N LEU A 14 -5.73 -35.29 -5.98
CA LEU A 14 -5.89 -34.66 -7.32
C LEU A 14 -7.37 -34.39 -7.66
N ASP A 15 -8.27 -35.31 -7.32
CA ASP A 15 -9.73 -35.11 -7.48
C ASP A 15 -10.22 -33.94 -6.63
N ALA A 16 -9.79 -33.87 -5.37
CA ALA A 16 -10.15 -32.75 -4.48
C ALA A 16 -9.62 -31.39 -4.99
N LEU A 17 -8.44 -31.35 -5.60
CA LEU A 17 -7.89 -30.15 -6.22
C LEU A 17 -8.65 -29.73 -7.48
N SER A 18 -9.06 -30.70 -8.30
CA SER A 18 -9.88 -30.48 -9.47
C SER A 18 -11.26 -29.90 -9.10
N GLY A 19 -11.87 -30.44 -8.04
CA GLY A 19 -13.16 -29.97 -7.49
C GLY A 19 -13.13 -28.53 -6.93
N ARG A 20 -11.95 -27.99 -6.65
CA ARG A 20 -11.75 -26.58 -6.17
C ARG A 20 -11.70 -25.55 -7.31
N GLY A 21 -11.94 -25.93 -8.55
CA GLY A 21 -11.92 -25.00 -9.69
C GLY A 21 -10.54 -24.51 -10.09
N LEU A 22 -9.48 -25.23 -9.76
CA LEU A 22 -8.13 -24.91 -10.22
C LEU A 22 -8.00 -25.18 -11.73
N LYS A 23 -7.15 -24.39 -12.39
CA LYS A 23 -6.87 -24.60 -13.83
C LYS A 23 -6.25 -25.99 -14.06
N ALA A 24 -6.65 -26.69 -15.10
CA ALA A 24 -6.15 -28.03 -15.46
C ALA A 24 -4.60 -28.08 -15.48
N LYS A 25 -3.96 -27.04 -16.03
CA LYS A 25 -2.49 -26.91 -16.01
C LYS A 25 -1.91 -26.94 -14.59
N THR A 26 -2.54 -26.28 -13.64
CA THR A 26 -2.08 -26.23 -12.23
C THR A 26 -2.21 -27.60 -11.58
N VAL A 27 -3.30 -28.32 -11.81
CA VAL A 27 -3.49 -29.68 -11.29
C VAL A 27 -2.47 -30.63 -11.91
N HIS A 28 -2.20 -30.54 -13.19
CA HIS A 28 -1.18 -31.34 -13.88
C HIS A 28 0.25 -31.05 -13.36
N GLU A 29 0.60 -29.80 -13.12
CA GLU A 29 1.88 -29.45 -12.49
C GLU A 29 1.99 -30.01 -11.07
N PHE A 30 0.89 -30.00 -10.32
CA PHE A 30 0.82 -30.56 -8.98
C PHE A 30 0.97 -32.10 -8.98
N GLU A 31 0.38 -32.75 -9.94
CA GLU A 31 0.59 -34.17 -10.19
C GLU A 31 2.06 -34.47 -10.52
N ARG A 32 2.59 -33.79 -11.54
CA ARG A 32 3.93 -34.05 -12.11
C ARG A 32 5.05 -33.81 -11.10
N TYR A 33 5.03 -32.66 -10.41
CA TYR A 33 6.11 -32.23 -9.51
C TYR A 33 5.82 -32.53 -8.05
N GLY A 34 4.61 -32.90 -7.70
CA GLY A 34 4.17 -33.21 -6.34
C GLY A 34 3.89 -34.69 -6.14
N THR A 35 2.63 -35.08 -6.29
CA THR A 35 2.15 -36.41 -5.87
C THR A 35 2.84 -37.56 -6.60
N ARG A 36 3.07 -37.48 -7.90
CA ARG A 36 3.74 -38.54 -8.69
C ARG A 36 5.17 -38.81 -8.20
N ARG A 37 5.91 -37.77 -7.83
CA ARG A 37 7.28 -37.90 -7.33
C ARG A 37 7.29 -38.59 -5.95
N ILE A 38 6.36 -38.21 -5.07
CA ILE A 38 6.21 -38.81 -3.74
C ILE A 38 5.82 -40.29 -3.89
N VAL A 39 4.83 -40.61 -4.69
CA VAL A 39 4.39 -41.99 -4.98
C VAL A 39 5.54 -42.84 -5.51
N LYS A 40 6.27 -42.34 -6.52
CA LYS A 40 7.44 -43.04 -7.09
C LYS A 40 8.51 -43.34 -6.02
N HIS A 41 8.75 -42.37 -5.13
CA HIS A 41 9.72 -42.58 -4.03
C HIS A 41 9.25 -43.63 -3.04
N CYS A 42 8.00 -43.61 -2.60
CA CYS A 42 7.45 -44.59 -1.67
C CYS A 42 7.45 -46.00 -2.27
N LEU A 43 6.98 -46.14 -3.52
CA LEU A 43 6.95 -47.43 -4.20
C LEU A 43 8.39 -47.97 -4.45
N GLY A 44 9.34 -47.11 -4.79
CA GLY A 44 10.76 -47.47 -4.94
C GLY A 44 11.40 -47.97 -3.66
N LYS A 45 10.84 -47.66 -2.49
CA LYS A 45 11.23 -48.22 -1.18
C LYS A 45 10.38 -49.43 -0.76
N GLY A 46 9.56 -49.96 -1.65
CA GLY A 46 8.66 -51.07 -1.34
C GLY A 46 7.47 -50.70 -0.43
N GLN A 47 7.19 -49.40 -0.28
CA GLN A 47 6.17 -48.91 0.64
C GLN A 47 4.88 -48.60 -0.12
N ILE A 48 3.93 -49.52 -0.09
CA ILE A 48 2.62 -49.39 -0.78
C ILE A 48 1.64 -48.55 0.03
N LEU A 49 1.67 -48.63 1.35
CA LEU A 49 0.79 -47.90 2.25
C LEU A 49 1.38 -46.53 2.58
N TYR A 50 0.51 -45.53 2.74
CA TYR A 50 0.92 -44.19 3.13
C TYR A 50 1.64 -44.21 4.49
N SER A 51 2.81 -43.60 4.56
CA SER A 51 3.57 -43.36 5.78
C SER A 51 4.03 -41.90 5.80
N LYS A 52 3.59 -41.17 6.83
CA LYS A 52 3.95 -39.76 7.05
C LYS A 52 5.47 -39.61 7.11
N GLU A 53 6.15 -40.48 7.84
CA GLU A 53 7.60 -40.43 7.99
C GLU A 53 8.36 -40.61 6.66
N THR A 54 7.93 -41.56 5.82
CA THR A 54 8.57 -41.78 4.51
C THR A 54 8.40 -40.59 3.59
N VAL A 55 7.20 -39.98 3.59
CA VAL A 55 6.92 -38.79 2.80
C VAL A 55 7.72 -37.58 3.30
N GLN A 56 7.82 -37.41 4.62
CA GLN A 56 8.62 -36.36 5.24
C GLN A 56 10.10 -36.48 4.89
N ASN A 57 10.67 -37.68 5.02
CA ASN A 57 12.07 -37.94 4.66
C ASN A 57 12.36 -37.63 3.19
N PHE A 58 11.41 -37.92 2.29
CA PHE A 58 11.53 -37.53 0.88
C PHE A 58 11.55 -36.02 0.69
N VAL A 59 10.65 -35.29 1.34
CA VAL A 59 10.62 -33.83 1.22
C VAL A 59 11.89 -33.19 1.76
N TRP A 60 12.50 -33.73 2.84
CA TRP A 60 13.80 -33.27 3.32
C TRP A 60 14.93 -33.52 2.31
N GLN A 61 14.95 -34.67 1.64
CA GLN A 61 15.91 -34.91 0.56
C GLN A 61 15.76 -33.95 -0.60
N GLU A 62 14.50 -33.61 -0.98
CA GLU A 62 14.22 -32.66 -2.03
C GLU A 62 14.59 -31.22 -1.61
N ARG A 63 14.48 -30.89 -0.34
CA ARG A 63 14.96 -29.63 0.22
C ARG A 63 16.47 -29.49 0.08
N ALA A 64 17.22 -30.50 0.44
CA ALA A 64 18.68 -30.51 0.28
C ALA A 64 19.09 -30.29 -1.18
N LYS A 65 18.36 -30.88 -2.14
CA LYS A 65 18.56 -30.64 -3.58
C LYS A 65 18.22 -29.22 -4.01
N GLN A 66 17.22 -28.58 -3.38
CA GLN A 66 16.87 -27.20 -3.65
C GLN A 66 17.94 -26.25 -3.09
N GLU A 67 18.45 -26.52 -1.90
CA GLU A 67 19.51 -25.72 -1.26
C GLU A 67 20.84 -25.83 -2.03
N SER A 68 21.14 -26.97 -2.64
CA SER A 68 22.29 -27.18 -3.54
C SER A 68 22.09 -26.62 -4.97
N GLY A 69 20.91 -26.05 -5.27
CA GLY A 69 20.58 -25.51 -6.59
C GLY A 69 20.25 -26.56 -7.66
N THR A 70 20.27 -27.87 -7.34
CA THR A 70 19.94 -28.96 -8.27
C THR A 70 18.45 -29.12 -8.54
N LEU A 71 17.58 -28.55 -7.67
CA LEU A 71 16.13 -28.56 -7.84
C LEU A 71 15.59 -27.13 -7.80
N PRO A 72 14.80 -26.70 -8.83
CA PRO A 72 14.18 -25.38 -8.83
C PRO A 72 13.23 -25.18 -7.64
N HIS A 73 13.28 -23.99 -7.02
CA HIS A 73 12.49 -23.64 -5.83
C HIS A 73 10.98 -23.89 -6.03
N TYR A 74 10.42 -23.59 -7.22
CA TYR A 74 9.00 -23.81 -7.47
C TYR A 74 8.60 -25.30 -7.43
N GLN A 75 9.46 -26.19 -7.92
CA GLN A 75 9.20 -27.65 -7.89
C GLN A 75 9.21 -28.19 -6.48
N TRP A 76 10.21 -27.79 -5.67
CA TRP A 76 10.24 -28.14 -4.26
C TRP A 76 9.00 -27.60 -3.53
N GLY A 77 8.58 -26.37 -3.80
CA GLY A 77 7.36 -25.80 -3.23
C GLY A 77 6.08 -26.57 -3.57
N ILE A 78 6.00 -27.18 -4.78
CA ILE A 78 4.89 -28.05 -5.16
C ILE A 78 4.99 -29.40 -4.45
N THR A 79 6.18 -30.02 -4.41
CA THR A 79 6.41 -31.30 -3.71
C THR A 79 6.03 -31.19 -2.23
N ARG A 80 6.44 -30.13 -1.56
CA ARG A 80 6.11 -29.85 -0.16
C ARG A 80 4.60 -29.72 0.07
N ARG A 81 3.90 -28.95 -0.77
CA ARG A 81 2.44 -28.82 -0.66
C ARG A 81 1.71 -30.14 -0.91
N ALA A 82 2.20 -30.94 -1.84
CA ALA A 82 1.64 -32.26 -2.12
C ALA A 82 1.75 -33.19 -0.91
N ALA A 83 2.89 -33.16 -0.21
CA ALA A 83 3.06 -33.94 1.03
C ALA A 83 2.05 -33.54 2.10
N VAL A 84 1.83 -32.22 2.30
CA VAL A 84 0.84 -31.74 3.27
C VAL A 84 -0.59 -32.14 2.87
N TYR A 85 -0.95 -32.09 1.60
CA TYR A 85 -2.28 -32.51 1.16
C TYR A 85 -2.50 -34.01 1.28
N LEU A 86 -1.46 -34.82 1.06
CA LEU A 86 -1.51 -36.26 1.33
C LEU A 86 -1.73 -36.54 2.82
N ASP A 87 -1.06 -35.82 3.71
CA ASP A 87 -1.22 -35.93 5.16
C ASP A 87 -2.63 -35.56 5.61
N GLN A 88 -3.13 -34.40 5.15
CA GLN A 88 -4.50 -33.96 5.44
C GLN A 88 -5.55 -34.93 4.90
N MET A 89 -5.37 -35.44 3.70
CA MET A 89 -6.31 -36.40 3.11
C MET A 89 -6.28 -37.74 3.86
N ALA A 90 -5.11 -38.16 4.36
CA ALA A 90 -5.00 -39.38 5.16
C ALA A 90 -5.62 -39.21 6.54
N GLU A 91 -5.47 -38.06 7.17
CA GLU A 91 -5.92 -37.78 8.52
C GLU A 91 -7.40 -37.38 8.59
N TYR A 92 -7.84 -36.46 7.71
CA TYR A 92 -9.15 -35.85 7.76
C TYR A 92 -10.09 -36.27 6.60
N GLY A 93 -9.61 -37.05 5.65
CA GLY A 93 -10.39 -37.45 4.46
C GLY A 93 -10.67 -36.34 3.47
N LYS A 94 -10.17 -35.11 3.72
CA LYS A 94 -10.34 -33.93 2.88
C LYS A 94 -9.17 -32.98 3.00
N ILE A 95 -8.94 -32.17 1.97
CA ILE A 95 -7.99 -31.06 2.03
C ILE A 95 -8.65 -29.92 2.79
N GLN A 96 -8.01 -29.41 3.84
CA GLN A 96 -8.51 -28.32 4.66
C GLN A 96 -8.38 -26.97 3.95
N ASP A 97 -9.31 -26.04 4.21
CA ASP A 97 -9.27 -24.69 3.66
C ASP A 97 -8.37 -23.73 4.45
N GLU A 98 -7.91 -24.16 5.62
CA GLU A 98 -6.97 -23.41 6.44
C GLU A 98 -5.60 -23.28 5.76
N PRO A 99 -4.89 -22.17 6.01
CA PRO A 99 -3.53 -22.00 5.50
C PRO A 99 -2.67 -23.17 5.95
N ILE A 100 -2.08 -23.87 4.98
CA ILE A 100 -1.23 -25.02 5.21
C ILE A 100 -0.04 -24.58 6.05
N ARG A 101 0.00 -25.01 7.31
CA ARG A 101 1.26 -24.97 8.07
C ARG A 101 2.22 -25.89 7.35
N PRO A 102 3.41 -25.44 6.96
CA PRO A 102 4.42 -26.37 6.48
C PRO A 102 4.59 -27.44 7.55
N TRP A 103 4.61 -28.71 7.16
CA TRP A 103 4.82 -29.83 8.09
C TRP A 103 6.15 -29.69 8.85
N GLU A 104 7.11 -28.95 8.31
CA GLU A 104 8.34 -28.52 8.98
C GLU A 104 8.07 -27.66 10.23
N ALA A 105 6.89 -27.09 10.36
CA ALA A 105 6.50 -26.33 11.55
C ALA A 105 6.47 -27.18 12.83
N GLU A 106 6.23 -28.48 12.72
CA GLU A 106 6.28 -29.37 13.87
C GLU A 106 7.68 -29.42 14.51
N HIS A 107 8.72 -29.12 13.73
CA HIS A 107 10.11 -29.09 14.17
C HIS A 107 10.66 -27.68 14.31
N ASN A 108 9.90 -26.67 13.94
CA ASN A 108 10.32 -25.29 14.07
C ASN A 108 9.92 -24.76 15.46
N PRO A 109 10.88 -24.35 16.32
CA PRO A 109 10.59 -23.86 17.67
C PRO A 109 9.60 -22.69 17.70
N LEU A 110 9.46 -21.91 16.60
CA LEU A 110 8.48 -20.82 16.51
C LEU A 110 7.02 -21.30 16.45
N PHE A 111 6.75 -22.57 16.15
CA PHE A 111 5.42 -23.17 16.06
C PHE A 111 5.12 -24.15 17.18
N GLN A 112 6.14 -24.63 17.86
CA GLN A 112 5.92 -25.37 19.10
C GLN A 112 5.36 -24.38 20.14
N ALA A 113 4.43 -24.83 20.96
CA ALA A 113 4.00 -24.11 22.16
C ALA A 113 5.16 -24.17 23.16
N ILE A 114 6.24 -23.44 22.89
CA ILE A 114 7.32 -23.29 23.85
C ILE A 114 6.73 -22.40 24.94
N SER A 115 6.62 -22.92 26.15
CA SER A 115 6.45 -22.11 27.34
C SER A 115 7.61 -21.13 27.36
N CYS A 116 7.33 -19.87 27.03
CA CYS A 116 8.34 -18.81 27.09
C CYS A 116 8.94 -18.82 28.48
N ASN A 117 10.26 -18.92 28.58
CA ASN A 117 10.96 -18.74 29.84
C ASN A 117 10.60 -17.37 30.42
N PRO A 118 10.58 -17.21 31.77
CA PRO A 118 10.10 -16.00 32.41
C PRO A 118 10.86 -14.76 31.94
N SER A 119 10.25 -13.62 32.15
CA SER A 119 10.46 -12.29 31.58
C SER A 119 11.88 -11.71 31.47
N ASN A 120 12.91 -12.41 31.95
CA ASN A 120 14.31 -11.95 31.97
C ASN A 120 15.25 -12.68 30.99
N SER A 121 14.79 -13.63 30.18
CA SER A 121 15.67 -14.27 29.22
C SER A 121 15.96 -13.34 28.04
N MET A 122 17.23 -13.05 27.80
CA MET A 122 17.73 -12.32 26.63
C MET A 122 18.03 -13.22 25.45
N LYS A 123 17.62 -14.49 25.47
CA LYS A 123 17.76 -15.37 24.31
C LYS A 123 16.87 -14.86 23.17
N VAL A 124 17.43 -14.79 21.96
CA VAL A 124 16.72 -14.29 20.78
C VAL A 124 15.42 -15.06 20.51
N ILE A 125 15.42 -16.36 20.71
CA ILE A 125 14.24 -17.21 20.52
C ILE A 125 13.10 -16.83 21.48
N ASP A 126 13.39 -16.55 22.75
CA ASP A 126 12.38 -16.19 23.74
C ASP A 126 11.75 -14.82 23.45
N ILE A 127 12.57 -13.87 23.01
CA ILE A 127 12.11 -12.54 22.61
C ILE A 127 11.22 -12.65 21.37
N ILE A 128 11.63 -13.42 20.37
CA ILE A 128 10.84 -13.65 19.16
C ILE A 128 9.52 -14.35 19.50
N CYS A 129 9.51 -15.36 20.37
CA CYS A 129 8.29 -16.06 20.76
C CYS A 129 7.31 -15.12 21.50
N ARG A 130 7.78 -14.31 22.43
CA ARG A 130 6.95 -13.32 23.13
C ARG A 130 6.38 -12.27 22.17
N THR A 131 7.20 -11.76 21.26
CA THR A 131 6.75 -10.81 20.24
C THR A 131 5.74 -11.47 19.28
N ARG A 132 5.97 -12.70 18.86
CA ARG A 132 5.04 -13.50 18.06
C ARG A 132 3.68 -13.61 18.74
N ASP A 133 3.66 -13.98 20.02
CA ASP A 133 2.42 -14.18 20.78
C ASP A 133 1.64 -12.86 20.89
N ALA A 134 2.31 -11.74 21.07
CA ALA A 134 1.68 -10.41 21.00
C ALA A 134 1.12 -10.11 19.59
N VAL A 135 1.82 -10.47 18.52
CA VAL A 135 1.34 -10.32 17.13
C VAL A 135 0.13 -11.21 16.85
N MET A 136 0.03 -12.39 17.48
CA MET A 136 -1.11 -13.28 17.34
C MET A 136 -2.41 -12.70 17.92
N GLN A 137 -2.33 -11.78 18.87
CA GLN A 137 -3.49 -11.07 19.41
C GLN A 137 -3.99 -9.94 18.48
N LEU A 138 -3.20 -9.54 17.48
CA LEU A 138 -3.61 -8.51 16.53
C LEU A 138 -4.73 -9.02 15.61
N GLU A 139 -5.61 -8.11 15.18
CA GLU A 139 -6.66 -8.38 14.18
C GLU A 139 -6.08 -8.53 12.76
N LEU A 140 -5.22 -9.51 12.55
CA LEU A 140 -4.66 -9.86 11.24
C LEU A 140 -5.27 -11.16 10.75
N SER A 141 -5.31 -11.37 9.42
CA SER A 141 -5.70 -12.66 8.86
C SER A 141 -4.66 -13.74 9.21
N ASP A 142 -5.10 -14.99 9.40
CA ASP A 142 -4.22 -16.11 9.75
C ASP A 142 -3.09 -16.29 8.73
N LYS A 143 -3.40 -16.12 7.44
CA LYS A 143 -2.40 -16.11 6.37
C LYS A 143 -1.32 -15.03 6.59
N THR A 144 -1.72 -13.85 7.05
CA THR A 144 -0.79 -12.75 7.33
C THR A 144 0.06 -13.06 8.56
N LYS A 145 -0.55 -13.57 9.61
CA LYS A 145 0.15 -14.01 10.84
C LYS A 145 1.19 -15.09 10.50
N THR A 146 0.78 -16.11 9.77
CA THR A 146 1.67 -17.20 9.31
C THR A 146 2.84 -16.65 8.49
N ASN A 147 2.59 -15.70 7.56
CA ASN A 147 3.65 -15.10 6.77
C ASN A 147 4.68 -14.35 7.64
N TYR A 148 4.24 -13.64 8.69
CA TYR A 148 5.18 -12.98 9.61
C TYR A 148 6.01 -13.97 10.40
N ILE A 149 5.43 -15.11 10.81
CA ILE A 149 6.17 -16.15 11.53
C ILE A 149 7.30 -16.70 10.64
N TYR A 150 6.97 -17.13 9.41
CA TYR A 150 7.97 -17.75 8.52
C TYR A 150 8.93 -16.75 7.90
N CYS A 151 8.39 -15.74 7.20
CA CYS A 151 9.20 -14.82 6.42
C CYS A 151 9.71 -13.62 7.24
N GLY A 152 9.14 -13.37 8.42
CA GLY A 152 9.58 -12.32 9.32
C GLY A 152 10.47 -12.86 10.43
N PHE A 153 9.84 -13.40 11.47
CA PHE A 153 10.54 -13.89 12.67
C PHE A 153 11.49 -15.04 12.38
N GLY A 154 11.10 -15.99 11.50
CA GLY A 154 11.97 -17.09 11.09
C GLY A 154 13.24 -16.61 10.38
N ALA A 155 13.15 -15.59 9.54
CA ALA A 155 14.32 -15.01 8.88
C ALA A 155 15.26 -14.32 9.89
N ILE A 156 14.71 -13.62 10.89
CA ILE A 156 15.50 -13.00 11.96
C ILE A 156 16.22 -14.07 12.78
N LEU A 157 15.49 -15.10 13.24
CA LEU A 157 16.07 -16.19 14.01
C LEU A 157 17.21 -16.88 13.26
N ASN A 158 16.98 -17.22 11.98
CA ASN A 158 18.00 -17.85 11.14
C ASN A 158 19.24 -16.95 10.96
N PHE A 159 19.06 -15.63 10.90
CA PHE A 159 20.17 -14.70 10.81
C PHE A 159 21.04 -14.72 12.07
N PHE A 160 20.43 -14.70 13.26
CA PHE A 160 21.16 -14.83 14.54
C PHE A 160 21.87 -16.18 14.64
N ILE A 161 21.17 -17.29 14.33
CA ILE A 161 21.75 -18.64 14.35
C ILE A 161 22.94 -18.76 13.39
N SER A 162 22.84 -18.21 12.18
CA SER A 162 23.93 -18.26 11.20
C SER A 162 25.20 -17.52 11.65
N ARG A 163 25.07 -16.64 12.64
CA ARG A 163 26.18 -15.92 13.27
C ARG A 163 26.66 -16.57 14.58
N GLY A 164 26.03 -17.66 15.01
CA GLY A 164 26.32 -18.30 16.29
C GLY A 164 25.85 -17.50 17.50
N GLU A 165 24.92 -16.56 17.33
CA GLU A 165 24.42 -15.68 18.37
C GLU A 165 23.11 -16.22 18.95
N GLU A 166 23.12 -16.69 20.20
CA GLU A 166 21.91 -17.15 20.92
C GLU A 166 21.21 -16.02 21.68
N SER A 167 21.97 -14.99 22.08
CA SER A 167 21.46 -13.84 22.82
C SER A 167 21.05 -12.72 21.87
N TYR A 168 20.00 -11.99 22.24
CA TYR A 168 19.55 -10.84 21.48
C TYR A 168 20.57 -9.68 21.56
N SER A 169 20.86 -9.09 20.41
CA SER A 169 21.66 -7.89 20.27
C SER A 169 20.91 -6.91 19.36
N PRO A 170 20.66 -5.65 19.80
CA PRO A 170 20.10 -4.61 18.95
C PRO A 170 20.94 -4.35 17.70
N GLU A 171 22.28 -4.44 17.83
CA GLU A 171 23.23 -4.25 16.74
C GLU A 171 23.07 -5.32 15.66
N THR A 172 22.89 -6.57 16.07
CA THR A 172 22.67 -7.69 15.14
C THR A 172 21.30 -7.58 14.47
N LEU A 173 20.26 -7.13 15.17
CA LEU A 173 18.96 -6.86 14.56
C LEU A 173 19.05 -5.71 13.55
N ALA A 174 19.76 -4.63 13.87
CA ALA A 174 20.00 -3.52 12.94
C ALA A 174 20.79 -3.97 11.69
N LEU A 175 21.81 -4.83 11.88
CA LEU A 175 22.57 -5.43 10.79
C LEU A 175 21.68 -6.31 9.91
N PHE A 176 20.78 -7.12 10.50
CA PHE A 176 19.79 -7.87 9.75
C PHE A 176 18.94 -6.96 8.86
N VAL A 177 18.38 -5.89 9.42
CA VAL A 177 17.56 -4.93 8.66
C VAL A 177 18.36 -4.31 7.52
N LYS A 178 19.63 -3.96 7.73
CA LYS A 178 20.53 -3.43 6.71
C LYS A 178 20.78 -4.46 5.59
N THR A 179 21.10 -5.70 5.95
CA THR A 179 21.34 -6.80 4.98
C THR A 179 20.09 -7.09 4.14
N VAL A 180 18.92 -7.12 4.77
CA VAL A 180 17.64 -7.31 4.08
C VAL A 180 17.33 -6.16 3.13
N GLN A 181 17.73 -4.94 3.49
CA GLN A 181 17.62 -3.75 2.64
C GLN A 181 18.53 -3.85 1.41
N GLU A 182 19.78 -4.22 1.61
CA GLU A 182 20.76 -4.42 0.52
C GLU A 182 20.27 -5.49 -0.46
N ASN A 183 19.79 -6.62 0.05
CA ASN A 183 19.22 -7.70 -0.74
C ASN A 183 17.99 -7.25 -1.56
N PHE A 184 17.17 -6.35 -1.02
CA PHE A 184 16.04 -5.79 -1.75
C PHE A 184 16.50 -4.83 -2.85
N VAL A 185 17.46 -3.95 -2.58
CA VAL A 185 18.00 -3.00 -3.56
C VAL A 185 18.67 -3.74 -4.73
N ASN A 186 19.37 -4.83 -4.42
CA ASN A 186 20.05 -5.68 -5.41
C ASN A 186 19.09 -6.65 -6.13
N GLY A 187 17.78 -6.62 -5.80
CA GLY A 187 16.78 -7.49 -6.43
C GLY A 187 16.79 -8.94 -5.96
N ALA A 188 17.59 -9.29 -4.95
CA ALA A 188 17.67 -10.66 -4.41
C ALA A 188 16.39 -11.09 -3.67
N ILE A 189 15.64 -10.15 -3.11
CA ILE A 189 14.35 -10.41 -2.46
C ILE A 189 13.24 -9.52 -2.99
N GLN A 190 12.01 -10.02 -2.95
CA GLN A 190 10.83 -9.27 -3.38
C GLN A 190 10.42 -8.23 -2.33
N LYS A 191 9.77 -7.15 -2.79
CA LYS A 191 9.24 -6.06 -1.93
C LYS A 191 8.36 -6.56 -0.79
N ALA A 192 7.53 -7.58 -1.04
CA ALA A 192 6.64 -8.15 -0.01
C ALA A 192 7.44 -8.79 1.13
N SER A 193 8.46 -9.61 0.81
CA SER A 193 9.35 -10.25 1.77
C SER A 193 10.12 -9.21 2.58
N PHE A 194 10.70 -8.21 1.89
CA PHE A 194 11.37 -7.09 2.55
C PHE A 194 10.48 -6.39 3.57
N GLN A 195 9.23 -6.06 3.20
CA GLN A 195 8.30 -5.39 4.11
C GLN A 195 7.92 -6.24 5.31
N THR A 196 7.77 -7.57 5.11
CA THR A 196 7.47 -8.52 6.19
C THR A 196 8.62 -8.63 7.18
N MET A 197 9.84 -8.82 6.70
CA MET A 197 11.06 -8.93 7.55
C MET A 197 11.31 -7.66 8.36
N ARG A 198 11.20 -6.52 7.70
CA ARG A 198 11.38 -5.22 8.35
C ARG A 198 10.31 -4.93 9.41
N LYS A 199 9.04 -5.29 9.15
CA LYS A 199 7.97 -5.09 10.14
C LYS A 199 8.15 -6.03 11.34
N ALA A 200 8.60 -7.26 11.12
CA ALA A 200 8.89 -8.18 12.21
C ALA A 200 10.04 -7.66 13.10
N ALA A 201 11.11 -7.13 12.51
CA ALA A 201 12.20 -6.51 13.26
C ALA A 201 11.70 -5.30 14.11
N HIS A 202 10.92 -4.42 13.51
CA HIS A 202 10.33 -3.29 14.23
C HIS A 202 9.42 -3.73 15.37
N TRP A 203 8.65 -4.79 15.23
CA TRP A 203 7.82 -5.33 16.31
C TRP A 203 8.64 -5.89 17.47
N ILE A 204 9.82 -6.43 17.20
CA ILE A 204 10.73 -6.85 18.28
C ILE A 204 11.20 -5.63 19.08
N GLU A 205 11.62 -4.56 18.40
CA GLU A 205 12.03 -3.30 19.06
C GLU A 205 10.87 -2.65 19.83
N GLU A 206 9.68 -2.59 19.22
CA GLU A 206 8.47 -2.05 19.84
C GLU A 206 8.06 -2.86 21.08
N TYR A 207 8.09 -4.18 21.00
CA TYR A 207 7.76 -5.06 22.10
C TYR A 207 8.76 -4.93 23.27
N LEU A 208 10.06 -4.88 22.98
CA LEU A 208 11.09 -4.70 24.00
C LEU A 208 10.98 -3.34 24.71
N SER A 209 10.54 -2.31 24.01
CA SER A 209 10.41 -0.96 24.59
C SER A 209 9.08 -0.71 25.31
N THR A 210 7.97 -1.34 24.87
CA THR A 210 6.61 -1.03 25.33
C THR A 210 5.85 -2.23 25.93
N GLY A 211 6.35 -3.44 25.76
CA GLY A 211 5.63 -4.69 26.09
C GLY A 211 4.46 -5.02 25.15
N GLN A 212 4.24 -4.21 24.11
CA GLN A 212 3.11 -4.35 23.18
C GLN A 212 3.59 -4.20 21.74
N VAL A 213 2.73 -4.61 20.78
CA VAL A 213 2.97 -4.43 19.34
C VAL A 213 1.79 -3.72 18.69
N SER A 214 2.06 -2.83 17.75
CA SER A 214 1.03 -2.05 17.07
C SER A 214 0.84 -2.48 15.62
N GLN A 215 -0.38 -2.26 15.09
CA GLN A 215 -0.66 -2.45 13.66
C GLN A 215 -0.24 -1.26 12.79
N GLN A 216 0.38 -0.22 13.37
CA GLN A 216 0.81 0.94 12.61
C GLN A 216 1.66 0.53 11.41
N LYS A 217 1.35 1.10 10.26
CA LYS A 217 2.17 0.90 9.06
C LYS A 217 3.53 1.54 9.30
N LEU A 218 4.58 0.77 9.09
CA LEU A 218 5.89 1.37 8.97
C LEU A 218 5.88 2.43 7.87
N ARG A 219 6.44 3.59 8.15
CA ARG A 219 6.61 4.66 7.15
C ARG A 219 7.31 4.05 5.93
N LYS A 220 6.95 4.51 4.74
CA LYS A 220 7.67 4.11 3.51
C LYS A 220 9.15 4.34 3.76
N TYR A 221 9.92 3.28 3.64
CA TYR A 221 11.36 3.38 3.74
C TYR A 221 11.84 4.12 2.49
N ASN A 222 12.30 5.34 2.64
CA ASN A 222 13.16 5.95 1.64
C ASN A 222 14.53 5.31 1.85
N PHE A 223 14.95 4.46 0.92
CA PHE A 223 16.14 3.60 0.97
C PHE A 223 17.49 4.34 1.06
N ALA A 224 17.47 5.62 1.13
CA ALA A 224 18.62 6.41 1.46
C ALA A 224 18.23 7.32 2.62
N CYS A 225 18.65 6.95 3.82
CA CYS A 225 18.74 7.92 4.90
C CYS A 225 19.61 9.08 4.43
N ALA A 226 19.29 10.28 4.84
CA ALA A 226 20.24 11.36 4.76
C ALA A 226 21.42 11.03 5.71
N PRO A 227 22.57 11.65 5.57
CA PRO A 227 23.64 11.56 6.55
C PRO A 227 23.14 11.77 7.98
N PRO A 228 23.77 11.16 9.00
CA PRO A 228 23.26 11.15 10.39
C PRO A 228 22.98 12.56 10.94
N GLU A 229 23.82 13.55 10.63
CA GLU A 229 23.59 14.93 11.05
C GLU A 229 22.29 15.50 10.47
N PHE A 230 22.02 15.26 9.20
CA PHE A 230 20.79 15.71 8.55
C PHE A 230 19.54 14.97 9.06
N GLU A 231 19.64 13.69 9.43
CA GLU A 231 18.53 12.97 10.05
C GLU A 231 18.25 13.50 11.46
N ASN A 232 19.28 13.93 12.20
CA ASN A 232 19.10 14.62 13.49
C ASN A 232 18.33 15.94 13.32
N LEU A 233 18.74 16.79 12.38
CA LEU A 233 18.03 18.03 12.05
C LEU A 233 16.58 17.78 11.59
N LEU A 234 16.34 16.73 10.82
CA LEU A 234 14.99 16.32 10.42
C LEU A 234 14.13 15.89 11.61
N SER A 235 14.72 15.22 12.60
CA SER A 235 14.03 14.84 13.83
C SER A 235 13.63 16.06 14.66
N GLN A 236 14.54 17.03 14.79
CA GLN A 236 14.27 18.31 15.47
C GLN A 236 13.19 19.11 14.73
N TYR A 237 13.26 19.16 13.39
CA TYR A 237 12.25 19.83 12.58
C TYR A 237 10.87 19.16 12.68
N GLN A 238 10.84 17.83 12.82
CA GLN A 238 9.57 17.12 13.07
C GLN A 238 8.96 17.56 14.39
N LEU A 239 9.74 17.58 15.48
CA LEU A 239 9.26 18.04 16.80
C LEU A 239 8.79 19.50 16.78
N TYR A 240 9.53 20.36 16.06
CA TYR A 240 9.13 21.75 15.86
C TYR A 240 7.76 21.86 15.19
N MET A 241 7.54 21.13 14.08
CA MET A 241 6.23 21.14 13.40
C MET A 241 5.11 20.50 14.21
N ASP A 242 5.41 19.54 15.08
CA ASP A 242 4.44 18.91 15.96
C ASP A 242 3.99 19.88 17.07
N ASN A 243 4.89 20.69 17.60
CA ASN A 243 4.60 21.70 18.63
C ASN A 243 3.82 22.89 18.06
N GLU A 244 4.14 23.36 16.88
CA GLU A 244 3.44 24.47 16.20
C GLU A 244 2.00 24.12 15.77
N ASN A 245 1.69 22.85 15.63
CA ASN A 245 0.37 22.21 15.37
C ASN A 245 -0.52 22.83 14.27
N TYR A 246 0.02 23.71 13.39
CA TYR A 246 -0.75 24.37 12.34
C TYR A 246 -0.85 23.57 11.03
N LEU A 247 -0.04 22.51 10.88
CA LEU A 247 -0.03 21.67 9.69
C LEU A 247 -0.73 20.32 9.94
N LYS A 248 -1.60 19.93 9.02
CA LYS A 248 -2.17 18.57 9.00
C LYS A 248 -1.06 17.54 8.81
N GLU A 249 -1.21 16.36 9.42
CA GLU A 249 -0.22 15.26 9.40
C GLU A 249 0.31 14.96 7.99
N GLY A 250 -0.58 14.91 6.97
CA GLY A 250 -0.17 14.71 5.58
C GLY A 250 0.78 15.79 5.04
N SER A 251 0.60 17.04 5.46
CA SER A 251 1.49 18.15 5.09
C SER A 251 2.83 18.05 5.80
N ARG A 252 2.84 17.74 7.10
CA ARG A 252 4.08 17.51 7.88
C ARG A 252 4.93 16.40 7.25
N GLN A 253 4.32 15.27 6.91
CA GLN A 253 5.01 14.15 6.25
C GLN A 253 5.57 14.54 4.87
N PHE A 254 4.82 15.34 4.11
CA PHE A 254 5.28 15.85 2.83
C PHE A 254 6.50 16.78 3.00
N TYR A 255 6.48 17.67 4.00
CA TYR A 255 7.58 18.60 4.28
C TYR A 255 8.84 17.83 4.68
N LEU A 256 8.75 16.90 5.62
CA LEU A 256 9.86 16.03 6.02
C LEU A 256 10.43 15.23 4.85
N SER A 257 9.56 14.67 4.00
CA SER A 257 9.99 13.91 2.82
C SER A 257 10.72 14.81 1.81
N SER A 258 10.26 16.05 1.65
CA SER A 258 10.88 17.03 0.73
C SER A 258 12.26 17.45 1.22
N VAL A 259 12.38 17.81 2.50
CA VAL A 259 13.67 18.21 3.11
C VAL A 259 14.65 17.02 3.11
N ARG A 260 14.19 15.82 3.41
CA ARG A 260 15.02 14.61 3.31
C ARG A 260 15.52 14.37 1.88
N THR A 261 14.68 14.62 0.88
CA THR A 261 15.08 14.52 -0.54
C THR A 261 16.18 15.52 -0.87
N PHE A 262 16.07 16.75 -0.37
CA PHE A 262 17.11 17.76 -0.51
C PHE A 262 18.42 17.30 0.13
N PHE A 263 18.42 16.88 1.40
CA PHE A 263 19.61 16.42 2.10
C PHE A 263 20.29 15.21 1.46
N ARG A 264 19.50 14.29 0.94
CA ARG A 264 20.03 13.15 0.17
C ARG A 264 20.72 13.59 -1.11
N THR A 265 20.13 14.56 -1.80
CA THR A 265 20.70 15.06 -3.06
C THR A 265 21.97 15.85 -2.78
N ILE A 266 22.01 16.67 -1.73
CA ILE A 266 23.19 17.44 -1.36
C ILE A 266 24.36 16.52 -0.93
N ALA A 267 24.05 15.42 -0.26
CA ALA A 267 25.05 14.40 0.08
C ALA A 267 25.69 13.76 -1.19
N THR A 268 24.96 13.70 -2.31
CA THR A 268 25.55 13.26 -3.59
C THR A 268 26.50 14.28 -4.22
N LEU A 269 26.58 15.49 -3.66
CA LEU A 269 27.55 16.52 -4.02
C LEU A 269 28.77 16.51 -3.09
N GLY A 270 28.88 15.53 -2.17
CA GLY A 270 29.96 15.37 -1.21
C GLY A 270 29.81 16.18 0.07
N ILE A 271 28.65 16.79 0.32
CA ILE A 271 28.38 17.62 1.49
C ILE A 271 27.58 16.80 2.51
N TYR A 272 28.12 16.60 3.70
CA TYR A 272 27.55 15.73 4.73
C TYR A 272 27.16 16.47 6.01
N ARG A 273 27.55 17.76 6.14
CA ARG A 273 27.25 18.62 7.28
C ARG A 273 26.53 19.89 6.84
N TYR A 274 25.56 20.34 7.64
CA TYR A 274 24.78 21.52 7.30
C TYR A 274 25.63 22.79 7.27
N ALA A 275 26.61 22.92 8.15
CA ALA A 275 27.51 24.04 8.21
C ALA A 275 28.38 24.23 6.94
N GLU A 276 28.51 23.18 6.13
CA GLU A 276 29.29 23.20 4.89
C GLU A 276 28.48 23.66 3.67
N ILE A 277 27.15 23.80 3.82
CA ILE A 277 26.25 24.12 2.71
C ILE A 277 26.40 25.58 2.32
N THR A 278 26.75 25.84 1.06
CA THR A 278 26.79 27.18 0.48
C THR A 278 25.56 27.46 -0.41
N LEU A 279 25.26 28.73 -0.69
CA LEU A 279 24.18 29.12 -1.59
C LEU A 279 24.28 28.50 -3.00
N PRO A 280 25.48 28.46 -3.63
CA PRO A 280 25.69 27.73 -4.88
C PRO A 280 25.35 26.24 -4.80
N ASP A 281 25.64 25.58 -3.66
CA ASP A 281 25.34 24.16 -3.47
C ASP A 281 23.83 23.91 -3.43
N VAL A 282 23.08 24.79 -2.75
CA VAL A 282 21.60 24.75 -2.75
C VAL A 282 21.06 24.86 -4.18
N THR A 283 21.59 25.80 -4.96
CA THR A 283 21.15 26.00 -6.36
C THR A 283 21.47 24.78 -7.21
N ARG A 284 22.67 24.20 -7.11
CA ARG A 284 23.04 22.96 -7.81
C ARG A 284 22.16 21.77 -7.40
N CYS A 285 21.87 21.65 -6.11
CA CYS A 285 21.00 20.61 -5.58
C CYS A 285 19.58 20.73 -6.13
N LEU A 286 18.98 21.93 -6.12
CA LEU A 286 17.66 22.19 -6.67
C LEU A 286 17.60 21.92 -8.18
N ALA A 287 18.63 22.31 -8.94
CA ALA A 287 18.75 22.00 -10.36
C ALA A 287 18.70 20.48 -10.59
N LYS A 288 19.53 19.71 -9.89
CA LYS A 288 19.56 18.24 -9.98
C LYS A 288 18.23 17.57 -9.61
N ILE A 289 17.55 18.08 -8.58
CA ILE A 289 16.20 17.61 -8.22
C ILE A 289 15.18 17.93 -9.31
N SER A 290 15.30 19.12 -9.95
CA SER A 290 14.37 19.54 -11.00
C SER A 290 14.48 18.69 -12.27
N GLU A 291 15.64 18.13 -12.59
CA GLU A 291 15.83 17.17 -13.69
C GLU A 291 14.99 15.91 -13.47
N THR A 292 14.99 15.39 -12.23
CA THR A 292 14.27 14.16 -11.88
C THR A 292 12.79 14.42 -11.60
N PHE A 293 12.46 15.57 -10.96
CA PHE A 293 11.10 15.91 -10.51
C PHE A 293 10.68 17.33 -10.92
N PRO A 294 10.60 17.65 -12.22
CA PRO A 294 10.40 19.02 -12.70
C PRO A 294 9.08 19.66 -12.23
N LEU A 295 8.05 18.84 -11.93
CA LEU A 295 6.76 19.33 -11.44
C LEU A 295 6.69 19.43 -9.90
N GLY A 296 7.60 18.76 -9.20
CA GLY A 296 7.64 18.70 -7.74
C GLY A 296 8.48 19.81 -7.12
N ILE A 297 9.36 20.43 -7.88
CA ILE A 297 10.36 21.40 -7.38
C ILE A 297 9.70 22.58 -6.65
N PHE A 298 8.61 23.10 -7.17
CA PHE A 298 7.88 24.23 -6.55
C PHE A 298 7.40 23.89 -5.13
N ASN A 299 6.85 22.69 -4.94
CA ASN A 299 6.39 22.23 -3.64
C ASN A 299 7.58 21.92 -2.70
N LEU A 300 8.65 21.37 -3.23
CA LEU A 300 9.88 21.12 -2.48
C LEU A 300 10.48 22.43 -1.98
N THR A 301 10.60 23.46 -2.80
CA THR A 301 11.12 24.77 -2.36
C THR A 301 10.22 25.42 -1.30
N GLY A 302 8.90 25.23 -1.38
CA GLY A 302 7.97 25.63 -0.33
C GLY A 302 8.25 24.95 1.01
N SER A 303 8.51 23.63 0.99
CA SER A 303 8.91 22.87 2.18
C SER A 303 10.27 23.31 2.71
N MET A 304 11.23 23.58 1.81
CA MET A 304 12.57 24.07 2.19
C MET A 304 12.53 25.45 2.84
N ARG A 305 11.66 26.36 2.37
CA ARG A 305 11.46 27.66 3.04
C ARG A 305 10.92 27.50 4.47
N SER A 306 10.02 26.54 4.71
CA SER A 306 9.56 26.24 6.06
C SER A 306 10.70 25.68 6.92
N PHE A 307 11.52 24.80 6.37
CA PHE A 307 12.69 24.27 7.05
C PHE A 307 13.74 25.37 7.35
N ALA A 308 14.04 26.24 6.37
CA ALA A 308 14.97 27.35 6.56
C ALA A 308 14.51 28.32 7.66
N ARG A 309 13.19 28.55 7.81
CA ARG A 309 12.63 29.33 8.92
C ARG A 309 12.89 28.66 10.27
N PHE A 310 12.68 27.35 10.37
CA PHE A 310 13.03 26.57 11.55
C PHE A 310 14.53 26.69 11.88
N MET A 311 15.42 26.58 10.88
CA MET A 311 16.86 26.72 11.08
C MET A 311 17.23 28.10 11.59
N ALA A 312 16.69 29.16 11.01
CA ALA A 312 16.94 30.54 11.46
C ALA A 312 16.47 30.79 12.90
N GLU A 313 15.41 30.13 13.34
CA GLU A 313 14.87 30.25 14.71
C GLU A 313 15.64 29.42 15.74
N LYS A 314 15.98 28.17 15.41
CA LYS A 314 16.58 27.23 16.35
C LYS A 314 18.09 27.07 16.24
N HIS A 315 18.66 27.43 15.10
CA HIS A 315 20.08 27.29 14.79
C HIS A 315 20.61 28.52 14.05
N PRO A 316 20.51 29.73 14.64
CA PRO A 316 20.92 30.98 13.99
C PRO A 316 22.43 31.05 13.72
N GLU A 317 23.22 30.18 14.35
CA GLU A 317 24.68 30.03 14.14
C GLU A 317 25.03 29.31 12.84
N LEU A 318 24.07 28.62 12.20
CA LEU A 318 24.28 27.86 10.97
C LEU A 318 23.93 28.69 9.73
N PRO A 319 24.48 28.34 8.55
CA PRO A 319 24.25 29.09 7.33
C PRO A 319 22.78 29.27 6.95
N ASP A 320 22.39 30.50 6.61
CA ASP A 320 21.07 30.76 6.05
C ASP A 320 21.01 30.42 4.56
N ILE A 321 20.23 29.41 4.21
CA ILE A 321 20.03 28.96 2.83
C ILE A 321 18.84 29.63 2.14
N SER A 322 18.07 30.48 2.85
CA SER A 322 16.83 31.12 2.35
C SER A 322 17.02 31.90 1.05
N PRO A 323 18.16 32.66 0.85
CA PRO A 323 18.35 33.42 -0.38
C PRO A 323 18.39 32.54 -1.64
N ALA A 324 18.90 31.31 -1.55
CA ALA A 324 18.96 30.38 -2.68
C ALA A 324 17.61 29.67 -2.96
N LEU A 325 16.62 29.79 -2.08
CA LEU A 325 15.31 29.15 -2.25
C LEU A 325 14.31 29.97 -3.09
N VAL A 326 14.77 30.98 -3.81
CA VAL A 326 13.97 31.83 -4.72
C VAL A 326 13.78 31.16 -6.08
N PHE A 327 13.66 29.86 -6.13
CA PHE A 327 13.48 29.13 -7.38
C PHE A 327 12.07 29.36 -7.95
N SER A 328 12.00 30.02 -9.11
CA SER A 328 10.78 30.24 -9.88
C SER A 328 10.80 29.35 -11.13
N ALA A 329 10.32 28.12 -11.01
CA ALA A 329 10.03 27.34 -12.19
C ALA A 329 8.70 27.83 -12.81
N ALA A 330 8.70 28.10 -14.10
CA ALA A 330 7.47 28.36 -14.82
C ALA A 330 6.49 27.21 -14.59
N LYS A 331 5.34 27.51 -13.97
CA LYS A 331 4.29 26.51 -13.77
C LYS A 331 3.80 26.06 -15.14
N ARG A 332 4.26 24.92 -15.62
CA ARG A 332 3.63 24.26 -16.78
C ARG A 332 2.19 23.92 -16.40
N ARG A 333 1.25 24.77 -16.85
CA ARG A 333 -0.17 24.53 -16.64
C ARG A 333 -0.59 23.32 -17.47
N ARG A 334 -0.80 22.19 -16.80
CA ARG A 334 -1.43 21.02 -17.45
C ARG A 334 -2.94 21.20 -17.38
N VAL A 335 -3.60 21.13 -18.51
CA VAL A 335 -5.06 21.00 -18.56
C VAL A 335 -5.37 19.53 -18.23
N TYR A 336 -6.08 19.33 -17.12
CA TYR A 336 -6.50 18.01 -16.69
C TYR A 336 -7.96 17.80 -17.02
N VAL A 337 -8.25 16.92 -17.95
CA VAL A 337 -9.61 16.57 -18.34
C VAL A 337 -10.24 15.66 -17.30
N GLY A 338 -11.48 15.98 -16.85
CA GLY A 338 -12.28 15.12 -15.98
C GLY A 338 -12.86 13.92 -16.74
N TYR A 339 -13.53 13.01 -16.01
CA TYR A 339 -14.32 11.96 -16.66
C TYR A 339 -15.57 12.58 -17.31
N THR A 340 -15.87 12.13 -18.53
CA THR A 340 -17.13 12.43 -19.20
C THR A 340 -18.23 11.51 -18.67
N HIS A 341 -19.49 11.78 -19.06
CA HIS A 341 -20.60 10.88 -18.76
C HIS A 341 -20.35 9.46 -19.31
N GLU A 342 -19.87 9.36 -20.55
CA GLU A 342 -19.54 8.10 -21.21
C GLU A 342 -18.41 7.33 -20.48
N ASP A 343 -17.36 8.05 -20.04
CA ASP A 343 -16.29 7.45 -19.25
C ASP A 343 -16.85 6.85 -17.95
N ALA A 344 -17.73 7.58 -17.26
CA ALA A 344 -18.36 7.13 -16.03
C ALA A 344 -19.21 5.87 -16.27
N GLN A 345 -20.00 5.81 -17.35
CA GLN A 345 -20.80 4.63 -17.71
C GLN A 345 -19.91 3.41 -17.99
N LYS A 346 -18.81 3.58 -18.72
CA LYS A 346 -17.84 2.50 -18.94
C LYS A 346 -17.24 2.00 -17.63
N ILE A 347 -16.91 2.91 -16.70
CA ILE A 347 -16.38 2.55 -15.38
C ILE A 347 -17.44 1.79 -14.58
N PHE A 348 -18.70 2.23 -14.54
CA PHE A 348 -19.78 1.52 -13.86
C PHE A 348 -20.00 0.11 -14.41
N SER A 349 -19.98 -0.05 -15.72
CA SER A 349 -20.14 -1.35 -16.39
C SER A 349 -18.98 -2.32 -16.10
N ALA A 350 -17.80 -1.81 -15.78
CA ALA A 350 -16.63 -2.63 -15.44
C ALA A 350 -16.66 -3.16 -13.99
N ILE A 351 -17.64 -2.74 -13.16
CA ILE A 351 -17.71 -3.11 -11.76
C ILE A 351 -18.57 -4.38 -11.57
N ASN A 352 -17.94 -5.45 -11.12
CA ASN A 352 -18.68 -6.65 -10.71
C ASN A 352 -19.38 -6.42 -9.35
N ARG A 353 -20.66 -6.09 -9.37
CA ARG A 353 -21.48 -5.81 -8.19
C ARG A 353 -21.82 -7.05 -7.36
N SER A 354 -21.57 -8.26 -7.83
CA SER A 354 -21.78 -9.49 -7.05
C SER A 354 -20.69 -9.71 -6.00
N SER A 355 -19.60 -8.95 -6.01
CA SER A 355 -18.50 -9.05 -5.05
C SER A 355 -18.58 -7.93 -4.01
N THR A 356 -18.19 -8.23 -2.77
CA THR A 356 -18.08 -7.25 -1.65
C THR A 356 -17.25 -6.02 -2.02
N MET A 357 -16.13 -6.24 -2.72
CA MET A 357 -15.28 -5.14 -3.20
C MET A 357 -15.96 -4.32 -4.31
N GLY A 358 -16.74 -4.99 -5.16
CA GLY A 358 -17.46 -4.34 -6.24
C GLY A 358 -18.62 -3.49 -5.73
N MET A 359 -19.45 -4.01 -4.80
CA MET A 359 -20.53 -3.24 -4.17
C MET A 359 -19.97 -1.97 -3.49
N ARG A 360 -18.92 -2.12 -2.68
CA ARG A 360 -18.24 -0.95 -2.07
C ARG A 360 -17.72 0.02 -3.13
N GLY A 361 -17.02 -0.49 -4.14
CA GLY A 361 -16.45 0.33 -5.21
C GLY A 361 -17.52 1.08 -5.99
N TYR A 362 -18.63 0.43 -6.29
CA TYR A 362 -19.77 1.02 -6.97
C TYR A 362 -20.38 2.17 -6.17
N ALA A 363 -20.69 1.96 -4.88
CA ALA A 363 -21.23 2.99 -4.01
C ALA A 363 -20.29 4.21 -3.90
N MET A 364 -18.98 3.99 -3.70
CA MET A 364 -18.00 5.06 -3.61
C MET A 364 -17.88 5.84 -4.93
N ILE A 365 -17.89 5.17 -6.08
CA ILE A 365 -17.76 5.81 -7.39
C ILE A 365 -19.05 6.55 -7.76
N MET A 366 -20.22 6.01 -7.41
CA MET A 366 -21.51 6.72 -7.55
C MET A 366 -21.49 8.04 -6.77
N LEU A 367 -21.10 8.02 -5.49
CA LEU A 367 -20.94 9.23 -4.69
C LEU A 367 -20.00 10.26 -5.36
N ALA A 368 -18.82 9.81 -5.84
CA ALA A 368 -17.89 10.71 -6.49
C ALA A 368 -18.45 11.34 -7.78
N TYR A 369 -19.23 10.56 -8.52
CA TYR A 369 -19.84 10.98 -9.78
C TYR A 369 -20.98 11.97 -9.57
N THR A 370 -21.90 11.68 -8.63
CA THR A 370 -23.12 12.49 -8.42
C THR A 370 -22.89 13.73 -7.57
N THR A 371 -21.94 13.68 -6.63
CA THR A 371 -21.69 14.79 -5.69
C THR A 371 -20.42 15.59 -5.98
N GLY A 372 -19.49 15.04 -6.76
CA GLY A 372 -18.17 15.64 -6.96
C GLY A 372 -17.32 15.77 -5.69
N LEU A 373 -17.64 15.08 -4.60
CA LEU A 373 -16.91 15.12 -3.35
C LEU A 373 -15.43 14.71 -3.51
N ARG A 374 -14.59 15.24 -2.65
CA ARG A 374 -13.18 14.81 -2.61
C ARG A 374 -13.07 13.38 -2.11
N GLY A 375 -12.08 12.65 -2.61
CA GLY A 375 -11.87 11.26 -2.18
C GLY A 375 -11.63 11.10 -0.68
N CYS A 376 -11.02 12.09 0.00
CA CYS A 376 -10.88 12.08 1.45
C CYS A 376 -12.23 12.19 2.17
N ASP A 377 -13.13 13.02 1.67
CA ASP A 377 -14.45 13.22 2.28
C ASP A 377 -15.30 11.94 2.14
N ILE A 378 -15.24 11.26 0.98
CA ILE A 378 -15.94 9.99 0.75
C ILE A 378 -15.41 8.87 1.65
N VAL A 379 -14.09 8.72 1.81
CA VAL A 379 -13.54 7.66 2.67
C VAL A 379 -13.77 7.91 4.16
N ASN A 380 -14.00 9.17 4.55
CA ASN A 380 -14.31 9.56 5.91
C ASN A 380 -15.82 9.66 6.22
N LEU A 381 -16.67 9.28 5.28
CA LEU A 381 -18.12 9.34 5.45
C LEU A 381 -18.56 8.43 6.59
N LYS A 382 -19.36 8.98 7.51
CA LYS A 382 -19.93 8.30 8.65
C LYS A 382 -21.43 8.05 8.46
N PHE A 383 -22.02 7.22 9.32
CA PHE A 383 -23.47 6.97 9.26
C PHE A 383 -24.31 8.21 9.54
N ASP A 384 -23.88 9.06 10.45
CA ASP A 384 -24.52 10.34 10.80
C ASP A 384 -24.42 11.41 9.70
N SER A 385 -23.57 11.20 8.71
CA SER A 385 -23.45 12.09 7.57
C SER A 385 -24.58 11.95 6.54
N ILE A 386 -25.41 10.90 6.65
CA ILE A 386 -26.52 10.65 5.74
C ILE A 386 -27.84 10.81 6.48
N ASP A 387 -28.62 11.80 6.05
CA ASP A 387 -30.03 11.93 6.43
C ASP A 387 -30.87 11.19 5.37
N TRP A 388 -31.29 9.98 5.71
CA TRP A 388 -32.04 9.11 4.81
C TRP A 388 -33.47 9.60 4.55
N ASP A 389 -34.09 10.26 5.54
CA ASP A 389 -35.44 10.79 5.42
C ASP A 389 -35.47 12.03 4.55
N ALA A 390 -34.53 12.94 4.76
CA ALA A 390 -34.38 14.14 3.94
C ALA A 390 -33.69 13.87 2.58
N CYS A 391 -33.17 12.66 2.36
CA CYS A 391 -32.34 12.35 1.19
C CYS A 391 -31.16 13.34 1.02
N GLU A 392 -30.45 13.63 2.09
CA GLU A 392 -29.34 14.59 2.11
C GLU A 392 -28.06 13.98 2.67
N LEU A 393 -26.96 14.47 2.16
CA LEU A 393 -25.61 14.18 2.63
C LEU A 393 -25.03 15.43 3.28
N ARG A 394 -24.80 15.40 4.61
CA ARG A 394 -24.28 16.51 5.40
C ARG A 394 -22.92 16.17 5.96
N LEU A 395 -21.90 16.96 5.65
CA LEU A 395 -20.53 16.74 6.14
C LEU A 395 -19.71 18.02 6.20
N VAL A 396 -18.66 18.02 7.01
CA VAL A 396 -17.62 19.04 6.98
C VAL A 396 -16.45 18.51 6.17
N GLN A 397 -16.08 19.21 5.09
CA GLN A 397 -14.99 18.78 4.22
C GLN A 397 -13.65 18.79 4.96
N GLU A 398 -12.94 17.67 4.97
CA GLU A 398 -11.69 17.51 5.72
C GLU A 398 -10.59 18.50 5.30
N LYS A 399 -10.49 18.83 4.02
CA LYS A 399 -9.41 19.69 3.50
C LYS A 399 -9.65 21.18 3.76
N THR A 400 -10.90 21.63 3.67
CA THR A 400 -11.27 23.07 3.68
C THR A 400 -12.00 23.49 4.95
N ASN A 401 -12.44 22.54 5.78
CA ASN A 401 -13.31 22.73 6.94
C ASN A 401 -14.64 23.44 6.61
N ILE A 402 -15.09 23.35 5.34
CA ILE A 402 -16.34 23.96 4.90
C ILE A 402 -17.46 22.92 5.10
N PRO A 403 -18.56 23.26 5.81
CA PRO A 403 -19.73 22.43 5.85
C PRO A 403 -20.41 22.40 4.48
N VAL A 404 -20.88 21.23 4.06
CA VAL A 404 -21.55 21.03 2.78
C VAL A 404 -22.78 20.17 3.02
N SER A 405 -23.93 20.59 2.48
CA SER A 405 -25.14 19.79 2.35
C SER A 405 -25.40 19.55 0.86
N LEU A 406 -25.54 18.30 0.47
CA LEU A 406 -25.74 17.88 -0.91
C LEU A 406 -26.93 16.94 -1.01
N PRO A 407 -27.75 17.00 -2.08
CA PRO A 407 -28.81 16.05 -2.29
C PRO A 407 -28.21 14.65 -2.56
N LEU A 408 -28.86 13.64 -2.00
CA LEU A 408 -28.53 12.24 -2.22
C LEU A 408 -29.59 11.63 -3.14
N ASP A 409 -29.23 11.41 -4.39
CA ASP A 409 -30.14 10.80 -5.36
C ASP A 409 -30.42 9.33 -5.01
N THR A 410 -31.58 8.83 -5.43
CA THR A 410 -32.06 7.47 -5.11
C THR A 410 -31.08 6.39 -5.56
N LYS A 411 -30.40 6.54 -6.72
CA LYS A 411 -29.46 5.52 -7.22
C LYS A 411 -28.23 5.44 -6.33
N THR A 412 -27.73 6.60 -5.90
CA THR A 412 -26.55 6.69 -5.01
C THR A 412 -26.92 6.19 -3.61
N GLY A 413 -28.09 6.59 -3.08
CA GLY A 413 -28.59 6.11 -1.80
C GLY A 413 -28.74 4.59 -1.77
N ASN A 414 -29.39 4.01 -2.78
CA ASN A 414 -29.56 2.56 -2.91
C ASN A 414 -28.20 1.84 -3.02
N ALA A 415 -27.23 2.38 -3.76
CA ALA A 415 -25.90 1.78 -3.85
C ALA A 415 -25.15 1.77 -2.52
N ILE A 416 -25.32 2.80 -1.70
CA ILE A 416 -24.75 2.86 -0.35
C ILE A 416 -25.48 1.86 0.58
N ALA A 417 -26.81 1.83 0.54
CA ALA A 417 -27.61 0.90 1.32
C ALA A 417 -27.30 -0.56 0.99
N ASP A 418 -27.22 -0.91 -0.31
CA ASP A 418 -26.81 -2.25 -0.76
C ASP A 418 -25.46 -2.66 -0.19
N TYR A 419 -24.48 -1.74 -0.24
CA TYR A 419 -23.17 -2.02 0.34
C TYR A 419 -23.24 -2.24 1.85
N ILE A 420 -23.98 -1.39 2.58
CA ILE A 420 -24.10 -1.47 4.04
C ILE A 420 -24.75 -2.80 4.45
N LEU A 421 -25.84 -3.17 3.79
CA LEU A 421 -26.65 -4.33 4.16
C LEU A 421 -26.01 -5.67 3.75
N HIS A 422 -25.35 -5.71 2.58
CA HIS A 422 -24.96 -6.98 1.96
C HIS A 422 -23.45 -7.19 1.86
N ALA A 423 -22.63 -6.14 1.97
CA ALA A 423 -21.20 -6.25 1.68
C ALA A 423 -20.26 -5.62 2.73
N ARG A 424 -20.79 -4.76 3.61
CA ARG A 424 -19.96 -4.13 4.64
C ARG A 424 -19.59 -5.13 5.72
N PRO A 425 -18.30 -5.23 6.13
CA PRO A 425 -17.90 -6.09 7.24
C PRO A 425 -18.65 -5.72 8.53
N LYS A 426 -19.16 -6.75 9.24
CA LYS A 426 -19.83 -6.57 10.53
C LYS A 426 -18.79 -6.23 11.60
N CYS A 427 -18.67 -4.97 11.94
CA CYS A 427 -17.80 -4.47 13.02
C CYS A 427 -18.32 -3.14 13.58
N LYS A 428 -17.91 -2.81 14.81
CA LYS A 428 -18.19 -1.53 15.44
C LYS A 428 -17.29 -0.45 14.82
N SER A 429 -17.79 0.24 13.82
CA SER A 429 -17.10 1.37 13.19
C SER A 429 -18.12 2.40 12.76
N GLU A 430 -17.87 3.68 13.05
CA GLU A 430 -18.71 4.81 12.63
C GLU A 430 -18.63 5.10 11.13
N TYR A 431 -17.56 4.64 10.46
CA TYR A 431 -17.32 4.87 9.04
C TYR A 431 -18.14 3.91 8.17
N ILE A 432 -18.72 4.44 7.09
CA ILE A 432 -19.47 3.63 6.13
C ILE A 432 -18.52 2.73 5.35
N PHE A 433 -17.47 3.30 4.73
CA PHE A 433 -16.58 2.58 3.82
C PHE A 433 -15.36 1.99 4.52
N LEU A 434 -15.35 0.66 4.62
CA LEU A 434 -14.31 -0.09 5.32
C LEU A 434 -13.44 -0.92 4.37
N ARG A 435 -12.29 -1.33 4.87
CA ARG A 435 -11.48 -2.38 4.22
C ARG A 435 -12.24 -3.70 4.25
N VAL A 436 -12.18 -4.45 3.16
CA VAL A 436 -12.85 -5.77 3.06
C VAL A 436 -12.09 -6.86 3.84
N LEU A 437 -10.78 -6.67 4.00
CA LEU A 437 -9.91 -7.58 4.75
C LEU A 437 -9.57 -6.98 6.12
N ARG A 438 -9.43 -7.83 7.13
CA ARG A 438 -8.99 -7.42 8.47
C ARG A 438 -7.62 -6.71 8.45
N PRO A 439 -7.40 -5.74 9.33
CA PRO A 439 -8.37 -5.15 10.24
C PRO A 439 -9.41 -4.33 9.46
N TYR A 440 -10.69 -4.41 9.87
CA TYR A 440 -11.81 -3.71 9.23
C TYR A 440 -11.83 -2.21 9.57
N THR A 441 -10.73 -1.54 9.28
CA THR A 441 -10.60 -0.09 9.46
C THR A 441 -11.16 0.66 8.25
N LYS A 442 -11.36 1.98 8.39
CA LYS A 442 -11.74 2.83 7.27
C LYS A 442 -10.76 2.66 6.11
N ILE A 443 -11.25 2.82 4.89
CA ILE A 443 -10.41 2.74 3.70
C ILE A 443 -9.45 3.95 3.65
N GLY A 444 -8.16 3.73 3.41
CA GLY A 444 -7.17 4.80 3.49
C GLY A 444 -7.16 5.74 2.28
N SER A 445 -7.64 5.30 1.12
CA SER A 445 -7.65 6.10 -0.10
C SER A 445 -8.64 5.55 -1.12
N MET A 446 -9.41 6.44 -1.71
CA MET A 446 -10.31 6.13 -2.81
C MET A 446 -9.58 5.93 -4.15
N TRP A 447 -8.34 6.43 -4.25
CA TRP A 447 -7.59 6.39 -5.51
C TRP A 447 -7.43 4.97 -6.06
N THR A 448 -7.06 4.02 -5.20
CA THR A 448 -6.87 2.61 -5.62
C THR A 448 -8.16 1.95 -6.11
N VAL A 449 -9.31 2.35 -5.55
CA VAL A 449 -10.62 1.84 -5.95
C VAL A 449 -10.95 2.32 -7.35
N ILE A 450 -10.86 3.63 -7.60
CA ILE A 450 -11.17 4.23 -8.90
C ILE A 450 -10.16 3.78 -9.95
N ALA A 451 -8.85 3.84 -9.65
CA ALA A 451 -7.81 3.47 -10.60
C ALA A 451 -7.99 2.04 -11.11
N LYS A 452 -8.38 1.10 -10.24
CA LYS A 452 -8.68 -0.29 -10.63
C LYS A 452 -9.72 -0.36 -11.75
N TYR A 453 -10.88 0.25 -11.55
CA TYR A 453 -12.00 0.15 -12.48
C TYR A 453 -11.80 1.05 -13.71
N ALA A 454 -11.19 2.21 -13.53
CA ALA A 454 -10.83 3.09 -14.64
C ALA A 454 -9.79 2.44 -15.58
N HIS A 455 -8.80 1.70 -15.04
CA HIS A 455 -7.85 0.95 -15.88
C HIS A 455 -8.52 -0.18 -16.66
N ILE A 456 -9.51 -0.86 -16.06
CA ILE A 456 -10.28 -1.90 -16.76
C ILE A 456 -11.12 -1.30 -17.89
N ALA A 457 -11.80 -0.17 -17.60
CA ALA A 457 -12.78 0.42 -18.52
C ALA A 457 -12.15 1.29 -19.61
N LEU A 458 -11.07 2.01 -19.31
CA LEU A 458 -10.50 3.08 -20.14
C LEU A 458 -9.04 2.85 -20.56
N GLY A 459 -8.45 1.72 -20.15
CA GLY A 459 -7.05 1.40 -20.40
C GLY A 459 -6.05 2.02 -19.41
N LYS A 460 -4.80 1.52 -19.43
CA LYS A 460 -3.73 1.94 -18.50
C LYS A 460 -3.06 3.26 -18.89
N ASP A 461 -3.12 3.64 -20.14
CA ASP A 461 -2.39 4.80 -20.68
C ASP A 461 -3.02 6.15 -20.34
N ARG A 462 -4.22 6.16 -19.79
CA ARG A 462 -4.90 7.37 -19.34
C ARG A 462 -4.25 7.89 -18.06
N LYS A 463 -3.59 9.05 -18.15
CA LYS A 463 -2.75 9.63 -17.09
C LYS A 463 -3.46 10.12 -15.82
N MET A 464 -4.80 10.13 -15.73
CA MET A 464 -5.53 10.75 -14.63
C MET A 464 -6.72 9.90 -14.17
N ASN A 465 -6.44 8.83 -13.43
CA ASN A 465 -7.42 7.82 -13.01
C ASN A 465 -7.80 7.90 -11.52
N GLY A 466 -7.90 9.08 -10.94
CA GLY A 466 -8.21 9.27 -9.52
C GLY A 466 -9.53 9.98 -9.24
N PRO A 467 -9.92 10.15 -7.97
CA PRO A 467 -11.18 10.78 -7.56
C PRO A 467 -11.36 12.21 -8.06
N HIS A 468 -10.27 12.96 -8.23
CA HIS A 468 -10.32 14.30 -8.79
C HIS A 468 -10.80 14.35 -10.25
N ALA A 469 -10.74 13.25 -11.01
CA ALA A 469 -11.26 13.20 -12.36
C ALA A 469 -12.80 13.27 -12.39
N PHE A 470 -13.50 12.63 -11.44
CA PHE A 470 -14.95 12.77 -11.26
C PHE A 470 -15.33 14.19 -10.87
N ARG A 471 -14.65 14.76 -9.89
CA ARG A 471 -14.89 16.13 -9.44
C ARG A 471 -14.68 17.16 -10.55
N ARG A 472 -13.68 16.97 -11.42
CA ARG A 472 -13.47 17.82 -12.60
C ARG A 472 -14.58 17.63 -13.63
N GLY A 473 -15.02 16.38 -13.85
CA GLY A 473 -16.16 16.08 -14.70
C GLY A 473 -17.40 16.82 -14.24
N MET A 474 -17.72 16.73 -12.94
CA MET A 474 -18.84 17.44 -12.32
C MET A 474 -18.72 18.97 -12.48
N GLY A 475 -17.56 19.53 -12.11
CA GLY A 475 -17.33 20.98 -12.26
C GLY A 475 -17.46 21.47 -13.70
N ARG A 476 -17.05 20.66 -14.69
CA ARG A 476 -17.24 20.94 -16.11
C ARG A 476 -18.73 20.90 -16.50
N GLN A 477 -19.46 19.84 -16.09
CA GLN A 477 -20.90 19.71 -16.38
C GLN A 477 -21.70 20.87 -15.80
N LEU A 478 -21.41 21.30 -14.57
CA LEU A 478 -22.07 22.47 -13.97
C LEU A 478 -21.78 23.76 -14.75
N LEU A 479 -20.55 23.95 -15.23
CA LEU A 479 -20.20 25.10 -16.08
C LEU A 479 -20.90 25.02 -17.44
N GLU A 480 -21.00 23.84 -18.05
CA GLU A 480 -21.71 23.64 -19.33
C GLU A 480 -23.21 23.87 -19.19
N ALA A 481 -23.78 23.52 -18.03
CA ALA A 481 -25.15 23.80 -17.65
C ALA A 481 -25.39 25.31 -17.28
N ASN A 482 -24.41 26.20 -17.48
CA ASN A 482 -24.45 27.62 -17.15
C ASN A 482 -24.74 27.94 -15.68
N ILE A 483 -24.40 27.03 -14.75
CA ILE A 483 -24.50 27.32 -13.32
C ILE A 483 -23.50 28.41 -12.94
N PRO A 484 -23.91 29.45 -12.17
CA PRO A 484 -23.03 30.54 -11.76
C PRO A 484 -21.80 30.04 -10.99
N ALA A 485 -20.63 30.64 -11.27
CA ALA A 485 -19.37 30.24 -10.67
C ALA A 485 -19.36 30.22 -9.11
N PRO A 486 -19.99 31.19 -8.41
CA PRO A 486 -20.11 31.12 -6.95
C PRO A 486 -20.82 29.85 -6.48
N LEU A 487 -21.95 29.49 -7.09
CA LEU A 487 -22.73 28.32 -6.73
C LEU A 487 -21.96 27.02 -7.00
N ILE A 488 -21.17 26.95 -8.08
CA ILE A 488 -20.27 25.84 -8.33
C ILE A 488 -19.20 25.73 -7.22
N CYS A 489 -18.69 26.86 -6.74
CA CYS A 489 -17.75 26.87 -5.60
C CYS A 489 -18.42 26.31 -4.35
N ASP A 490 -19.64 26.69 -4.05
CA ASP A 490 -20.38 26.23 -2.88
C ASP A 490 -20.66 24.72 -2.97
N ILE A 491 -21.21 24.24 -4.09
CA ILE A 491 -21.48 22.81 -4.35
C ILE A 491 -20.20 21.97 -4.18
N LEU A 492 -19.10 22.44 -4.73
CA LEU A 492 -17.83 21.73 -4.64
C LEU A 492 -17.06 22.02 -3.35
N GLY A 493 -17.47 22.99 -2.52
CA GLY A 493 -16.77 23.41 -1.30
C GLY A 493 -15.37 23.97 -1.63
N HIS A 494 -15.30 24.94 -2.54
CA HIS A 494 -14.09 25.68 -2.86
C HIS A 494 -14.01 26.95 -2.02
N SER A 495 -12.88 27.16 -1.36
CA SER A 495 -12.61 28.39 -0.61
C SER A 495 -12.29 29.61 -1.52
N SER A 496 -12.07 29.39 -2.82
CA SER A 496 -11.73 30.45 -3.77
C SER A 496 -12.17 30.10 -5.18
N SER A 497 -12.70 31.08 -5.91
CA SER A 497 -13.07 30.99 -7.33
C SER A 497 -11.87 30.70 -8.25
N VAL A 498 -10.65 31.00 -7.81
CA VAL A 498 -9.42 30.63 -8.53
C VAL A 498 -9.34 29.10 -8.79
N SER A 499 -9.96 28.30 -7.92
CA SER A 499 -10.05 26.85 -8.09
C SER A 499 -10.85 26.42 -9.32
N LEU A 500 -11.74 27.28 -9.84
CA LEU A 500 -12.54 27.00 -11.05
C LEU A 500 -11.73 27.13 -12.34
N ARG A 501 -10.59 27.82 -12.33
CA ARG A 501 -9.74 27.98 -13.53
C ARG A 501 -9.36 26.65 -14.18
N GLN A 502 -9.27 25.59 -13.41
CA GLN A 502 -8.98 24.25 -13.95
C GLN A 502 -10.14 23.65 -14.74
N TYR A 503 -11.38 24.10 -14.51
CA TYR A 503 -12.57 23.65 -15.25
C TYR A 503 -12.84 24.51 -16.47
N THR A 504 -12.65 25.82 -16.38
CA THR A 504 -12.79 26.74 -17.50
C THR A 504 -11.75 26.48 -18.59
N ALA A 505 -10.53 26.18 -18.22
CA ALA A 505 -9.45 25.84 -19.17
C ALA A 505 -9.72 24.59 -20.03
N SER A 506 -10.68 23.75 -19.64
CA SER A 506 -11.08 22.55 -20.40
C SER A 506 -12.32 22.74 -21.25
N SER A 507 -13.01 23.88 -21.15
CA SER A 507 -14.23 24.20 -21.93
C SER A 507 -13.87 25.00 -23.17
N LEU A 508 -13.42 24.32 -24.23
CA LEU A 508 -13.00 24.92 -25.48
C LEU A 508 -14.16 25.69 -26.16
N GLU A 509 -15.40 25.19 -26.07
CA GLU A 509 -16.58 25.84 -26.65
C GLU A 509 -16.86 27.21 -26.03
N LYS A 510 -16.77 27.34 -24.71
CA LYS A 510 -16.93 28.65 -24.04
C LYS A 510 -15.76 29.59 -24.31
N LEU A 511 -14.56 29.07 -24.52
CA LEU A 511 -13.41 29.87 -24.93
C LEU A 511 -13.58 30.39 -26.37
N LYS A 512 -14.18 29.60 -27.26
CA LYS A 512 -14.50 30.04 -28.62
C LYS A 512 -15.51 31.20 -28.65
N VAL A 513 -16.49 31.21 -27.75
CA VAL A 513 -17.46 32.33 -27.63
C VAL A 513 -16.77 33.64 -27.20
N CYS A 514 -15.70 33.53 -26.39
CA CYS A 514 -14.89 34.69 -26.00
C CYS A 514 -13.85 35.09 -27.05
N ALA A 515 -13.57 34.25 -28.03
CA ALA A 515 -12.71 34.60 -29.15
C ALA A 515 -13.49 35.51 -30.11
N GLY A 516 -13.06 36.76 -30.26
CA GLY A 516 -13.60 37.63 -31.27
C GLY A 516 -13.51 36.99 -32.66
N THR A 517 -14.48 37.24 -33.50
CA THR A 517 -14.43 36.79 -34.91
C THR A 517 -13.30 37.51 -35.63
N ILE A 518 -12.28 36.79 -36.06
CA ILE A 518 -11.22 37.33 -36.94
C ILE A 518 -11.66 37.45 -38.39
N SER A 519 -12.90 37.10 -38.71
CA SER A 519 -13.44 37.17 -40.07
C SER A 519 -13.46 38.58 -40.67
N ALA A 520 -13.37 39.65 -39.86
CA ALA A 520 -13.28 41.02 -40.28
C ALA A 520 -11.84 41.57 -40.40
N ILE A 521 -10.82 40.76 -40.06
CA ILE A 521 -9.41 41.16 -40.15
C ILE A 521 -8.83 40.52 -41.41
N PRO A 522 -8.49 41.30 -42.46
CA PRO A 522 -7.85 40.73 -43.62
C PRO A 522 -6.46 40.21 -43.23
N ILE A 523 -6.30 38.89 -43.23
CA ILE A 523 -5.01 38.25 -43.04
C ILE A 523 -4.32 38.19 -44.40
N ALA A 524 -3.19 38.86 -44.57
CA ALA A 524 -2.39 38.73 -45.77
C ALA A 524 -1.95 37.29 -45.92
N GLN A 525 -2.11 36.69 -47.09
CA GLN A 525 -1.73 35.28 -47.36
C GLN A 525 -0.24 35.03 -47.07
N GLU A 526 0.60 36.02 -47.15
CA GLU A 526 2.05 35.98 -46.83
C GLU A 526 2.34 35.80 -45.34
N ALA A 527 1.38 36.04 -44.45
CA ALA A 527 1.55 35.83 -43.00
C ALA A 527 1.17 34.41 -42.54
N LEU A 528 0.74 33.55 -43.45
CA LEU A 528 0.37 32.15 -43.19
C LEU A 528 1.41 31.14 -43.72
N LEU A 529 2.48 31.60 -44.35
CA LEU A 529 3.66 30.83 -44.76
C LEU A 529 4.84 31.10 -43.80
#